data_8af63f81e6e80432be0ecb2b5ff48f87
#
_entry.id   8af63f81e6e80432be0ecb2b5ff48f87
#
_cell.length_a   1.000
_cell.length_b   1.000
_cell.length_c   1.000
_cell.angle_alpha   90.00
_cell.angle_beta   90.00
_cell.angle_gamma   90.00
#
_symmetry.space_group_name_H-M   'P 1'
#
loop_
_entity.id
_entity.type
_entity.pdbx_description
1 polymer ?
#
loop_
_entity_poly.entity_id
_entity_poly.type
_entity_poly.pdbx_seq_one_letter_code
_entity_poly.pdbx_strand_id
1 'polypeptide(L)'
;MAYPNIGLIEALTNAANNLRNGADYAWGHHGSCNCGHILQVVTKLNKKEILEHAQSAHGEWTEIAEEYCGITNAPASLLVSKLEKLGLTPSDIHNLEYLEDRNVLEYLPGGFRWLKRNIREDVIVYFETMAELLRAELSNKIISRRLNKSLHTMSTEEEAGAEVY
;
A
#
# COMPACT_ATOMS: atom_id res chain seq x y z
N MET A 1 3.60 6.17 6.39
CA MET A 1 3.45 5.68 4.99
C MET A 1 3.96 4.24 4.92
N ALA A 2 3.27 3.39 4.20
CA ALA A 2 3.55 1.97 4.03
C ALA A 2 4.98 1.69 3.55
N TYR A 3 5.47 0.45 3.79
CA TYR A 3 6.79 0.04 3.33
C TYR A 3 6.80 -0.16 1.80
N PRO A 4 7.72 0.50 1.06
CA PRO A 4 7.76 0.45 -0.39
C PRO A 4 8.16 -0.94 -0.89
N ASN A 5 7.30 -1.52 -1.72
CA ASN A 5 7.56 -2.77 -2.44
C ASN A 5 6.77 -2.81 -3.75
N ILE A 6 7.20 -3.66 -4.65
CA ILE A 6 6.59 -3.76 -6.00
C ILE A 6 5.13 -4.18 -5.92
N GLY A 7 4.78 -5.14 -5.06
CA GLY A 7 3.41 -5.65 -4.97
C GLY A 7 2.39 -4.58 -4.56
N LEU A 8 2.73 -3.72 -3.60
CA LEU A 8 1.87 -2.60 -3.20
C LEU A 8 1.76 -1.54 -4.30
N ILE A 9 2.88 -1.20 -4.95
CA ILE A 9 2.90 -0.24 -6.05
C ILE A 9 2.00 -0.71 -7.21
N GLU A 10 2.09 -1.98 -7.59
CA GLU A 10 1.25 -2.58 -8.62
C GLU A 10 -0.23 -2.64 -8.19
N ALA A 11 -0.52 -2.99 -6.95
CA ALA A 11 -1.88 -3.04 -6.43
C ALA A 11 -2.56 -1.67 -6.47
N LEU A 12 -1.88 -0.61 -6.02
CA LEU A 12 -2.37 0.77 -6.08
C LEU A 12 -2.59 1.23 -7.53
N THR A 13 -1.61 0.99 -8.39
CA THR A 13 -1.69 1.37 -9.81
C THR A 13 -2.86 0.67 -10.51
N ASN A 14 -3.03 -0.63 -10.31
CA ASN A 14 -4.10 -1.40 -10.93
C ASN A 14 -5.48 -1.02 -10.36
N ALA A 15 -5.58 -0.77 -9.05
CA ALA A 15 -6.82 -0.32 -8.44
C ALA A 15 -7.24 1.06 -8.98
N ALA A 16 -6.31 2.01 -9.11
CA ALA A 16 -6.57 3.31 -9.73
C ALA A 16 -7.04 3.16 -11.18
N ASN A 17 -6.40 2.30 -11.97
CA ASN A 17 -6.78 2.03 -13.35
C ASN A 17 -8.18 1.40 -13.45
N ASN A 18 -8.51 0.45 -12.58
CA ASN A 18 -9.84 -0.16 -12.53
C ASN A 18 -10.92 0.88 -12.23
N LEU A 19 -10.68 1.75 -11.25
CA LEU A 19 -11.59 2.85 -10.91
C LEU A 19 -11.76 3.83 -12.09
N ARG A 20 -10.67 4.18 -12.77
CA ARG A 20 -10.70 5.06 -13.96
C ARG A 20 -11.48 4.44 -15.11
N ASN A 21 -11.42 3.13 -15.26
CA ASN A 21 -12.15 2.37 -16.27
C ASN A 21 -13.61 2.04 -15.88
N GLY A 22 -14.12 2.64 -14.82
CA GLY A 22 -15.52 2.58 -14.44
C GLY A 22 -15.90 1.46 -13.47
N ALA A 23 -14.94 0.88 -12.74
CA ALA A 23 -15.27 -0.02 -11.64
C ALA A 23 -16.17 0.68 -10.62
N ASP A 24 -17.17 -0.06 -10.10
CA ASP A 24 -18.09 0.47 -9.10
C ASP A 24 -17.33 0.87 -7.83
N TYR A 25 -17.57 2.08 -7.37
CA TYR A 25 -16.99 2.61 -6.15
C TYR A 25 -18.09 2.98 -5.14
N ALA A 26 -17.94 2.50 -3.91
CA ALA A 26 -18.84 2.84 -2.81
C ALA A 26 -18.06 2.81 -1.50
N TRP A 27 -17.74 3.99 -0.94
CA TRP A 27 -17.18 4.06 0.40
C TRP A 27 -18.18 3.53 1.43
N GLY A 28 -17.71 2.75 2.41
CA GLY A 28 -18.57 2.04 3.37
C GLY A 28 -19.05 0.66 2.91
N HIS A 29 -18.70 0.23 1.69
CA HIS A 29 -18.94 -1.13 1.21
C HIS A 29 -17.60 -1.88 1.10
N HIS A 30 -17.31 -2.81 1.99
CA HIS A 30 -16.00 -3.47 2.15
C HIS A 30 -15.40 -4.02 0.85
N GLY A 31 -16.21 -4.46 -0.10
CA GLY A 31 -15.74 -4.94 -1.40
C GLY A 31 -15.48 -3.84 -2.42
N SER A 32 -15.98 -2.61 -2.23
CA SER A 32 -15.93 -1.50 -3.20
C SER A 32 -15.34 -0.20 -2.64
N CYS A 33 -14.93 -0.19 -1.38
CA CYS A 33 -14.20 0.92 -0.75
C CYS A 33 -12.72 0.93 -1.14
N ASN A 34 -11.93 1.82 -0.58
CA ASN A 34 -10.52 1.98 -0.92
C ASN A 34 -9.72 0.69 -0.72
N CYS A 35 -9.75 0.12 0.49
CA CYS A 35 -9.10 -1.17 0.77
C CYS A 35 -9.72 -2.31 -0.05
N GLY A 36 -11.02 -2.30 -0.28
CA GLY A 36 -11.73 -3.28 -1.10
C GLY A 36 -11.18 -3.36 -2.52
N HIS A 37 -10.91 -2.23 -3.16
CA HIS A 37 -10.29 -2.21 -4.50
C HIS A 37 -8.87 -2.77 -4.52
N ILE A 38 -8.06 -2.51 -3.50
CA ILE A 38 -6.74 -3.14 -3.36
C ILE A 38 -6.90 -4.66 -3.20
N LEU A 39 -7.82 -5.10 -2.35
CA LEU A 39 -8.11 -6.53 -2.14
C LEU A 39 -8.59 -7.24 -3.42
N GLN A 40 -9.46 -6.61 -4.23
CA GLN A 40 -9.86 -7.18 -5.52
C GLN A 40 -8.65 -7.46 -6.43
N VAL A 41 -7.67 -6.55 -6.45
CA VAL A 41 -6.46 -6.71 -7.26
C VAL A 41 -5.60 -7.86 -6.75
N VAL A 42 -5.34 -7.94 -5.45
CA VAL A 42 -4.37 -8.91 -4.89
C VAL A 42 -4.94 -10.30 -4.64
N THR A 43 -6.23 -10.41 -4.37
CA THR A 43 -6.89 -11.70 -4.11
C THR A 43 -7.55 -12.29 -5.35
N LYS A 44 -7.83 -11.45 -6.36
CA LYS A 44 -8.68 -11.76 -7.52
C LYS A 44 -10.13 -12.08 -7.18
N LEU A 45 -10.54 -11.85 -5.94
CA LEU A 45 -11.94 -11.93 -5.52
C LEU A 45 -12.71 -10.73 -6.04
N ASN A 46 -13.98 -10.92 -6.38
CA ASN A 46 -14.86 -9.80 -6.72
C ASN A 46 -15.40 -9.10 -5.47
N LYS A 47 -16.03 -7.94 -5.67
CA LYS A 47 -16.55 -7.11 -4.57
C LYS A 47 -17.54 -7.84 -3.66
N LYS A 48 -18.33 -8.78 -4.20
CA LYS A 48 -19.32 -9.54 -3.43
C LYS A 48 -18.64 -10.57 -2.54
N GLU A 49 -17.67 -11.30 -3.07
CA GLU A 49 -16.89 -12.28 -2.32
C GLU A 49 -16.12 -11.61 -1.17
N ILE A 50 -15.51 -10.43 -1.42
CA ILE A 50 -14.82 -9.67 -0.37
C ILE A 50 -15.82 -9.21 0.71
N LEU A 51 -17.01 -8.73 0.32
CA LEU A 51 -18.05 -8.35 1.26
C LEU A 51 -18.50 -9.54 2.12
N GLU A 52 -18.74 -10.70 1.53
CA GLU A 52 -19.12 -11.92 2.24
C GLU A 52 -18.06 -12.33 3.27
N HIS A 53 -16.78 -12.23 2.92
CA HIS A 53 -15.67 -12.48 3.84
C HIS A 53 -15.60 -11.42 4.97
N ALA A 54 -15.92 -10.17 4.70
CA ALA A 54 -15.91 -9.10 5.69
C ALA A 54 -17.12 -9.14 6.64
N GLN A 55 -18.28 -9.60 6.19
CA GLN A 55 -19.50 -9.67 6.99
C GLN A 55 -19.41 -10.60 8.21
N SER A 56 -18.46 -11.51 8.25
CA SER A 56 -18.20 -12.35 9.43
C SER A 56 -17.46 -11.61 10.55
N ALA A 57 -16.94 -10.41 10.29
CA ALA A 57 -16.33 -9.51 11.26
C ALA A 57 -17.19 -8.24 11.40
N HIS A 58 -17.26 -7.69 12.61
CA HIS A 58 -17.99 -6.45 12.87
C HIS A 58 -17.01 -5.28 12.76
N GLY A 59 -17.41 -4.21 12.06
CA GLY A 59 -16.65 -2.97 11.98
C GLY A 59 -16.04 -2.65 10.61
N GLU A 60 -15.38 -1.50 10.53
CA GLU A 60 -14.63 -1.05 9.36
C GLU A 60 -13.28 -1.78 9.25
N TRP A 61 -12.62 -1.71 8.10
CA TRP A 61 -11.30 -2.33 7.89
C TRP A 61 -10.25 -1.95 8.94
N THR A 62 -10.33 -0.74 9.47
CA THR A 62 -9.46 -0.25 10.54
C THR A 62 -9.69 -0.98 11.84
N GLU A 63 -10.96 -1.14 12.24
CA GLU A 63 -11.34 -1.87 13.46
C GLU A 63 -10.99 -3.36 13.32
N ILE A 64 -11.26 -3.95 12.15
CA ILE A 64 -10.89 -5.34 11.84
C ILE A 64 -9.36 -5.52 11.91
N ALA A 65 -8.57 -4.56 11.45
CA ALA A 65 -7.12 -4.62 11.49
C ALA A 65 -6.57 -4.49 12.91
N GLU A 66 -7.19 -3.67 13.77
CA GLU A 66 -6.81 -3.51 15.18
C GLU A 66 -7.22 -4.71 16.04
N GLU A 67 -8.35 -5.33 15.75
CA GLU A 67 -8.83 -6.54 16.43
C GLU A 67 -8.14 -7.83 15.95
N TYR A 68 -7.32 -7.74 14.90
CA TYR A 68 -6.63 -8.89 14.34
C TYR A 68 -5.67 -9.51 15.36
N CYS A 69 -6.13 -10.56 16.00
CA CYS A 69 -5.30 -11.50 16.72
C CYS A 69 -5.03 -12.70 15.81
N GLY A 70 -3.77 -13.03 15.54
CA GLY A 70 -3.38 -14.16 14.67
C GLY A 70 -3.92 -15.55 15.08
N ILE A 71 -4.77 -15.59 16.11
CA ILE A 71 -5.38 -16.78 16.69
C ILE A 71 -6.81 -17.00 16.17
N THR A 72 -7.49 -15.96 15.71
CA THR A 72 -8.92 -16.03 15.35
C THR A 72 -9.16 -16.30 13.87
N ASN A 73 -8.67 -17.17 13.16
CA ASN A 73 -8.93 -17.56 11.75
C ASN A 73 -10.26 -17.06 11.11
N ALA A 74 -10.73 -15.87 11.47
CA ALA A 74 -11.91 -15.26 10.88
C ALA A 74 -11.62 -14.87 9.43
N PRO A 75 -12.54 -15.07 8.48
CA PRO A 75 -12.34 -14.75 7.06
C PRO A 75 -11.89 -13.32 6.79
N ALA A 76 -12.40 -12.35 7.56
CA ALA A 76 -11.97 -10.95 7.44
C ALA A 76 -10.51 -10.76 7.87
N SER A 77 -10.02 -11.48 8.86
CA SER A 77 -8.61 -11.44 9.27
C SER A 77 -7.67 -11.95 8.16
N LEU A 78 -8.13 -12.88 7.32
CA LEU A 78 -7.38 -13.33 6.16
C LEU A 78 -7.23 -12.21 5.11
N LEU A 79 -8.26 -11.40 4.90
CA LEU A 79 -8.18 -10.25 3.98
C LEU A 79 -7.26 -9.16 4.53
N VAL A 80 -7.36 -8.84 5.81
CA VAL A 80 -6.43 -7.92 6.49
C VAL A 80 -4.99 -8.43 6.36
N SER A 81 -4.74 -9.73 6.57
CA SER A 81 -3.42 -10.31 6.40
C SER A 81 -2.87 -10.18 4.97
N LYS A 82 -3.73 -10.07 3.95
CA LYS A 82 -3.28 -9.77 2.58
C LYS A 82 -2.79 -8.33 2.44
N LEU A 83 -3.47 -7.36 3.08
CA LEU A 83 -3.04 -5.96 3.12
C LEU A 83 -1.72 -5.83 3.90
N GLU A 84 -1.58 -6.51 5.03
CA GLU A 84 -0.34 -6.52 5.81
C GLU A 84 0.84 -7.15 5.04
N LYS A 85 0.61 -8.22 4.30
CA LYS A 85 1.62 -8.83 3.41
C LYS A 85 2.05 -7.93 2.26
N LEU A 86 1.23 -6.94 1.90
CA LEU A 86 1.63 -5.86 1.00
C LEU A 86 2.48 -4.77 1.68
N GLY A 87 2.78 -4.90 2.98
CA GLY A 87 3.57 -3.93 3.74
C GLY A 87 2.75 -2.78 4.33
N LEU A 88 1.43 -2.93 4.45
CA LEU A 88 0.56 -1.99 5.13
C LEU A 88 0.47 -2.34 6.62
N THR A 89 0.71 -1.38 7.49
CA THR A 89 0.39 -1.48 8.92
C THR A 89 -1.11 -1.16 9.14
N PRO A 90 -1.69 -1.45 10.31
CA PRO A 90 -3.05 -1.00 10.64
C PRO A 90 -3.26 0.51 10.43
N SER A 91 -2.28 1.32 10.80
CA SER A 91 -2.30 2.77 10.56
C SER A 91 -2.28 3.13 9.06
N ASP A 92 -1.53 2.39 8.25
CA ASP A 92 -1.53 2.59 6.80
C ASP A 92 -2.86 2.18 6.17
N ILE A 93 -3.51 1.12 6.67
CA ILE A 93 -4.84 0.68 6.23
C ILE A 93 -5.87 1.79 6.56
N HIS A 94 -5.80 2.37 7.76
CA HIS A 94 -6.63 3.51 8.13
C HIS A 94 -6.42 4.69 7.17
N ASN A 95 -5.18 5.12 6.99
CA ASN A 95 -4.85 6.25 6.13
C ASN A 95 -5.26 6.01 4.67
N LEU A 96 -5.18 4.77 4.18
CA LEU A 96 -5.62 4.38 2.85
C LEU A 96 -7.15 4.47 2.72
N GLU A 97 -7.89 3.99 3.71
CA GLU A 97 -9.36 4.01 3.71
C GLU A 97 -9.90 5.44 3.82
N TYR A 98 -9.24 6.30 4.61
CA TYR A 98 -9.67 7.68 4.85
C TYR A 98 -8.98 8.72 3.96
N LEU A 99 -7.98 8.35 3.17
CA LEU A 99 -7.14 9.21 2.32
C LEU A 99 -6.40 10.28 3.15
N GLU A 100 -5.81 9.89 4.28
CA GLU A 100 -5.29 10.83 5.29
C GLU A 100 -3.77 10.77 5.49
N ASP A 101 -3.02 9.94 4.74
CA ASP A 101 -1.56 9.97 4.85
C ASP A 101 -1.00 11.32 4.38
N ARG A 102 -0.46 12.09 5.31
CA ARG A 102 0.05 13.44 5.03
C ARG A 102 1.17 13.44 4.00
N ASN A 103 2.03 12.42 4.00
CA ASN A 103 3.07 12.32 2.99
C ASN A 103 2.48 12.23 1.58
N VAL A 104 1.39 11.50 1.41
CA VAL A 104 0.68 11.43 0.13
C VAL A 104 0.00 12.76 -0.20
N LEU A 105 -0.71 13.35 0.78
CA LEU A 105 -1.45 14.61 0.57
C LEU A 105 -0.53 15.78 0.21
N GLU A 106 0.69 15.83 0.75
CA GLU A 106 1.67 16.87 0.45
C GLU A 106 2.23 16.77 -0.98
N TYR A 107 2.22 15.59 -1.57
CA TYR A 107 2.72 15.31 -2.93
C TYR A 107 1.63 15.26 -4.00
N LEU A 108 0.39 15.56 -3.66
CA LEU A 108 -0.70 15.60 -4.64
C LEU A 108 -0.40 16.57 -5.79
N PRO A 109 -0.80 16.25 -7.02
CA PRO A 109 -0.77 17.19 -8.13
C PRO A 109 -1.52 18.48 -7.76
N GLY A 110 -0.84 19.63 -7.82
CA GLY A 110 -1.39 20.91 -7.40
C GLY A 110 -1.18 21.25 -5.92
N GLY A 111 -0.47 20.42 -5.17
CA GLY A 111 -0.12 20.65 -3.77
C GLY A 111 -1.15 20.11 -2.78
N PHE A 112 -0.84 20.30 -1.49
CA PHE A 112 -1.64 19.78 -0.39
C PHE A 112 -3.11 20.21 -0.46
N ARG A 113 -3.99 19.24 -0.33
CA ARG A 113 -5.43 19.43 -0.08
C ARG A 113 -6.02 18.20 0.62
N TRP A 114 -7.10 18.38 1.35
CA TRP A 114 -7.88 17.29 1.87
C TRP A 114 -8.70 16.63 0.77
N LEU A 115 -8.61 15.33 0.67
CA LEU A 115 -9.38 14.51 -0.26
C LEU A 115 -10.65 13.98 0.41
N LYS A 116 -11.66 13.69 -0.40
CA LYS A 116 -12.93 13.15 0.05
C LYS A 116 -13.01 11.66 -0.28
N ARG A 117 -12.97 10.84 0.75
CA ARG A 117 -12.97 9.37 0.64
C ARG A 117 -14.20 8.77 -0.08
N ASN A 118 -15.26 9.54 -0.26
CA ASN A 118 -16.46 9.12 -1.00
C ASN A 118 -16.48 9.63 -2.46
N ILE A 119 -15.41 10.23 -2.93
CA ILE A 119 -15.25 10.73 -4.30
C ILE A 119 -14.23 9.85 -5.03
N ARG A 120 -14.69 9.15 -6.08
CA ARG A 120 -13.85 8.25 -6.88
C ARG A 120 -12.58 8.90 -7.40
N GLU A 121 -12.71 10.12 -7.92
CA GLU A 121 -11.61 10.88 -8.50
C GLU A 121 -10.53 11.20 -7.46
N ASP A 122 -10.93 11.49 -6.23
CA ASP A 122 -10.02 11.73 -5.11
C ASP A 122 -9.27 10.44 -4.72
N VAL A 123 -9.95 9.30 -4.76
CA VAL A 123 -9.31 8.00 -4.51
C VAL A 123 -8.30 7.66 -5.60
N ILE A 124 -8.64 7.88 -6.86
CA ILE A 124 -7.74 7.64 -7.99
C ILE A 124 -6.46 8.44 -7.82
N VAL A 125 -6.57 9.76 -7.59
CA VAL A 125 -5.39 10.61 -7.46
C VAL A 125 -4.55 10.24 -6.24
N TYR A 126 -5.19 9.84 -5.14
CA TYR A 126 -4.48 9.39 -3.93
C TYR A 126 -3.68 8.11 -4.21
N PHE A 127 -4.29 7.10 -4.82
CA PHE A 127 -3.62 5.84 -5.15
C PHE A 127 -2.45 6.05 -6.10
N GLU A 128 -2.61 6.89 -7.11
CA GLU A 128 -1.54 7.21 -8.06
C GLU A 128 -0.39 7.92 -7.37
N THR A 129 -0.68 8.96 -6.58
CA THR A 129 0.34 9.71 -5.83
C THR A 129 1.08 8.80 -4.85
N MET A 130 0.38 7.96 -4.11
CA MET A 130 0.99 6.99 -3.20
C MET A 130 1.88 5.99 -3.94
N ALA A 131 1.44 5.48 -5.09
CA ALA A 131 2.23 4.56 -5.90
C ALA A 131 3.51 5.21 -6.43
N GLU A 132 3.45 6.48 -6.85
CA GLU A 132 4.61 7.25 -7.31
C GLU A 132 5.62 7.49 -6.19
N LEU A 133 5.17 7.89 -5.01
CA LEU A 133 6.02 8.08 -3.82
C LEU A 133 6.73 6.77 -3.43
N LEU A 134 5.99 5.68 -3.34
CA LEU A 134 6.57 4.37 -3.00
C LEU A 134 7.57 3.90 -4.06
N ARG A 135 7.32 4.18 -5.35
CA ARG A 135 8.25 3.87 -6.44
C ARG A 135 9.53 4.68 -6.35
N ALA A 136 9.43 5.97 -6.05
CA ALA A 136 10.59 6.83 -5.86
C ALA A 136 11.43 6.39 -4.65
N GLU A 137 10.78 6.08 -3.53
CA GLU A 137 11.46 5.60 -2.33
C GLU A 137 12.16 4.25 -2.56
N LEU A 138 11.50 3.32 -3.24
CA LEU A 138 12.09 2.02 -3.60
C LEU A 138 13.33 2.19 -4.49
N SER A 139 13.24 3.07 -5.48
CA SER A 139 14.36 3.39 -6.37
C SER A 139 15.55 3.97 -5.61
N ASN A 140 15.31 4.91 -4.71
CA ASN A 140 16.36 5.51 -3.88
C ASN A 140 17.02 4.48 -2.95
N LYS A 141 16.24 3.56 -2.36
CA LYS A 141 16.79 2.46 -1.54
C LYS A 141 17.71 1.54 -2.35
N ILE A 142 17.32 1.22 -3.59
CA ILE A 142 18.14 0.37 -4.48
C ILE A 142 19.44 1.07 -4.85
N ILE A 143 19.39 2.35 -5.22
CA ILE A 143 20.58 3.15 -5.58
C ILE A 143 21.53 3.24 -4.38
N SER A 144 21.04 3.59 -3.20
CA SER A 144 21.85 3.70 -1.98
C SER A 144 22.53 2.38 -1.62
N ARG A 145 21.82 1.25 -1.76
CA ARG A 145 22.42 -0.08 -1.53
C ARG A 145 23.54 -0.41 -2.52
N ARG A 146 23.36 -0.03 -3.79
CA ARG A 146 24.39 -0.25 -4.83
C ARG A 146 25.64 0.59 -4.57
N LEU A 147 25.47 1.87 -4.20
CA LEU A 147 26.59 2.76 -3.87
C LEU A 147 27.37 2.24 -2.66
N ASN A 148 26.68 1.87 -1.58
CA ASN A 148 27.32 1.32 -0.39
C ASN A 148 28.10 0.02 -0.67
N LYS A 149 27.57 -0.84 -1.54
CA LYS A 149 28.26 -2.07 -1.95
C LYS A 149 29.52 -1.76 -2.75
N SER A 150 29.46 -0.79 -3.67
CA SER A 150 30.62 -0.37 -4.46
C SER A 150 31.74 0.25 -3.60
N LEU A 151 31.37 1.08 -2.63
CA LEU A 151 32.32 1.67 -1.68
C LEU A 151 33.00 0.59 -0.82
N HIS A 152 32.25 -0.41 -0.37
CA HIS A 152 32.82 -1.50 0.44
C HIS A 152 33.80 -2.38 -0.37
N THR A 153 33.50 -2.65 -1.64
CA THR A 153 34.43 -3.40 -2.52
C THR A 153 35.72 -2.62 -2.80
N MET A 154 35.66 -1.31 -2.98
CA MET A 154 36.85 -0.48 -3.19
C MET A 154 37.74 -0.43 -1.94
N SER A 155 37.15 -0.31 -0.72
CA SER A 155 37.93 -0.31 0.52
C SER A 155 38.63 -1.65 0.80
N THR A 156 38.02 -2.77 0.44
CA THR A 156 38.63 -4.10 0.61
C THR A 156 39.77 -4.38 -0.40
N GLU A 157 39.74 -3.78 -1.58
CA GLU A 157 40.80 -3.88 -2.56
C GLU A 157 42.03 -3.00 -2.17
N GLU A 158 41.84 -1.84 -1.55
CA GLU A 158 42.91 -1.00 -1.03
C GLU A 158 43.66 -1.64 0.16
N GLU A 159 42.93 -2.30 1.07
CA GLU A 159 43.53 -3.02 2.21
C GLU A 159 44.32 -4.26 1.76
N ALA A 160 43.82 -4.99 0.73
CA ALA A 160 44.52 -6.15 0.19
C ALA A 160 45.78 -5.78 -0.62
N GLY A 161 45.90 -4.56 -1.14
CA GLY A 161 47.06 -4.05 -1.87
C GLY A 161 48.18 -3.50 -0.97
N ALA A 162 47.93 -3.29 0.32
CA ALA A 162 48.89 -2.70 1.26
C ALA A 162 49.77 -3.73 2.02
N GLU A 163 49.54 -5.03 1.87
CA GLU A 163 50.30 -6.09 2.54
C GLU A 163 51.43 -6.72 1.69
N VAL A 164 51.80 -6.10 0.57
CA VAL A 164 52.90 -6.59 -0.28
C VAL A 164 54.01 -5.55 -0.33
N TYR A 165 54.70 -5.34 0.80
CA TYR A 165 56.08 -4.81 0.85
C TYR A 165 56.76 -5.22 2.17
#